data_e86282137627578252379f339a7e6a35
#
_entry.id   e86282137627578252379f339a7e6a35
#
_cell.length_a   1.000
_cell.length_b   1.000
_cell.length_c   1.000
_cell.angle_alpha   90.00
_cell.angle_beta   90.00
_cell.angle_gamma   90.00
#
_symmetry.space_group_name_H-M   'P 1'
#
loop_
_entity.id
_entity.type
_entity.pdbx_description
1 polymer ?
#
loop_
_entity_poly.entity_id
_entity_poly.type
_entity_poly.pdbx_seq_one_letter_code
_entity_poly.pdbx_strand_id
1 'polypeptide(L)'
;SQFSLIFGIVFILVGLAFKISAVPFHMWAPDVYEGSPTAVTLFFTIVPKIAALTVFIRFLYVPFIGMIDQWNSIIVFLAIASMIFGAVAAIGQTNLKRLIAYSSISHMGYALAGLTTGTNLGIQSSVTYMSIYLVMNLGFFCCLFMMKRNDLYFEKIDDLSGLSKNHPLLSLSILIILF
;
A
#
# COMPACT_ATOMS: atom_id res chain seq x y z
N SER A 1 -30.22 -3.50 -17.43
CA SER A 1 -30.88 -3.46 -16.11
C SER A 1 -29.90 -2.97 -15.05
N GLN A 2 -30.40 -2.29 -14.03
CA GLN A 2 -29.58 -1.76 -12.93
C GLN A 2 -28.76 -2.87 -12.24
N PHE A 3 -29.31 -4.08 -12.17
CA PHE A 3 -28.65 -5.27 -11.64
C PHE A 3 -27.37 -5.64 -12.41
N SER A 4 -27.41 -5.65 -13.74
CA SER A 4 -26.25 -5.97 -14.58
C SER A 4 -25.13 -4.95 -14.41
N LEU A 5 -25.48 -3.68 -14.15
CA LEU A 5 -24.54 -2.60 -13.96
C LEU A 5 -23.82 -2.74 -12.60
N ILE A 6 -24.56 -3.10 -11.55
CA ILE A 6 -23.99 -3.37 -10.21
C ILE A 6 -23.01 -4.54 -10.29
N PHE A 7 -23.35 -5.63 -10.99
CA PHE A 7 -22.44 -6.75 -11.22
C PHE A 7 -21.13 -6.29 -11.89
N GLY A 8 -21.24 -5.47 -12.95
CA GLY A 8 -20.08 -4.92 -13.62
C GLY A 8 -19.18 -4.09 -12.70
N ILE A 9 -19.77 -3.22 -11.88
CA ILE A 9 -19.05 -2.42 -10.88
C ILE A 9 -18.29 -3.33 -9.92
N VAL A 10 -18.94 -4.35 -9.36
CA VAL A 10 -18.32 -5.28 -8.40
C VAL A 10 -17.10 -5.97 -9.01
N PHE A 11 -17.20 -6.50 -10.24
CA PHE A 11 -16.07 -7.17 -10.88
C PHE A 11 -14.90 -6.23 -11.14
N ILE A 12 -15.17 -4.99 -11.55
CA ILE A 12 -14.12 -3.99 -11.75
C ILE A 12 -13.47 -3.62 -10.41
N LEU A 13 -14.27 -3.44 -9.34
CA LEU A 13 -13.75 -3.17 -7.99
C LEU A 13 -12.86 -4.31 -7.49
N VAL A 14 -13.24 -5.56 -7.72
CA VAL A 14 -12.41 -6.73 -7.39
C VAL A 14 -11.06 -6.69 -8.12
N GLY A 15 -11.08 -6.40 -9.43
CA GLY A 15 -9.86 -6.28 -10.22
C GLY A 15 -8.93 -5.15 -9.74
N LEU A 16 -9.50 -4.00 -9.41
CA LEU A 16 -8.76 -2.87 -8.85
C LEU A 16 -8.26 -3.16 -7.43
N ALA A 17 -9.08 -3.81 -6.59
CA ALA A 17 -8.70 -4.23 -5.25
C ALA A 17 -7.52 -5.22 -5.28
N PHE A 18 -7.53 -6.18 -6.21
CA PHE A 18 -6.39 -7.06 -6.47
C PHE A 18 -5.14 -6.26 -6.82
N LYS A 19 -5.26 -5.26 -7.70
CA LYS A 19 -4.12 -4.46 -8.16
C LYS A 19 -3.46 -3.63 -7.06
N ILE A 20 -4.24 -3.08 -6.11
CA ILE A 20 -3.72 -2.35 -4.95
C ILE A 20 -3.39 -3.26 -3.76
N SER A 21 -3.59 -4.56 -3.89
CA SER A 21 -3.40 -5.56 -2.84
C SER A 21 -4.32 -5.35 -1.63
N ALA A 22 -5.57 -4.91 -1.86
CA ALA A 22 -6.54 -4.79 -0.78
C ALA A 22 -7.05 -6.17 -0.34
N VAL A 23 -7.31 -6.34 0.95
CA VAL A 23 -7.87 -7.58 1.52
C VAL A 23 -9.32 -7.74 1.03
N PRO A 24 -9.73 -8.94 0.54
CA PRO A 24 -9.03 -10.25 0.60
C PRO A 24 -8.08 -10.55 -0.57
N PHE A 25 -7.92 -9.67 -1.54
CA PHE A 25 -7.19 -9.90 -2.79
C PHE A 25 -5.68 -9.61 -2.71
N HIS A 26 -5.09 -9.67 -1.51
CA HIS A 26 -3.73 -9.26 -1.19
C HIS A 26 -2.67 -10.36 -1.32
N MET A 27 -3.07 -11.63 -1.46
CA MET A 27 -2.23 -12.81 -1.28
C MET A 27 -0.93 -12.82 -2.10
N TRP A 28 -0.94 -12.19 -3.26
CA TRP A 28 0.20 -12.15 -4.17
C TRP A 28 1.34 -11.21 -3.69
N ALA A 29 0.99 -10.13 -2.96
CA ALA A 29 1.93 -9.04 -2.71
C ALA A 29 3.11 -9.43 -1.79
N PRO A 30 2.94 -10.12 -0.66
CA PRO A 30 4.07 -10.49 0.19
C PRO A 30 5.10 -11.37 -0.52
N ASP A 31 4.64 -12.37 -1.29
CA ASP A 31 5.54 -13.31 -1.97
C ASP A 31 6.25 -12.67 -3.17
N VAL A 32 5.55 -11.83 -3.93
CA VAL A 32 6.14 -11.08 -5.05
C VAL A 32 7.17 -10.06 -4.55
N TYR A 33 6.90 -9.37 -3.42
CA TYR A 33 7.84 -8.39 -2.87
C TYR A 33 9.10 -9.05 -2.34
N GLU A 34 8.95 -10.17 -1.64
CA GLU A 34 10.10 -10.92 -1.12
C GLU A 34 10.95 -11.50 -2.25
N GLY A 35 10.32 -12.13 -3.26
CA GLY A 35 11.01 -12.79 -4.36
C GLY A 35 11.61 -11.84 -5.40
N SER A 36 11.22 -10.56 -5.41
CA SER A 36 11.70 -9.59 -6.40
C SER A 36 13.02 -8.91 -5.97
N PRO A 37 13.88 -8.50 -6.92
CA PRO A 37 14.98 -7.60 -6.62
C PRO A 37 14.49 -6.32 -5.93
N THR A 38 15.28 -5.76 -5.00
CA THR A 38 14.87 -4.61 -4.16
C THR A 38 14.40 -3.40 -4.97
N ALA A 39 15.04 -3.11 -6.13
CA ALA A 39 14.60 -2.03 -7.02
C ALA A 39 13.23 -2.29 -7.66
N VAL A 40 12.93 -3.55 -7.98
CA VAL A 40 11.64 -3.97 -8.53
C VAL A 40 10.57 -3.91 -7.44
N THR A 41 10.91 -4.30 -6.21
CA THR A 41 10.01 -4.17 -5.04
C THR A 41 9.62 -2.71 -4.82
N LEU A 42 10.57 -1.77 -4.87
CA LEU A 42 10.29 -0.33 -4.80
C LEU A 42 9.28 0.09 -5.88
N PHE A 43 9.49 -0.32 -7.12
CA PHE A 43 8.57 -0.01 -8.22
C PHE A 43 7.17 -0.53 -7.93
N PHE A 44 7.02 -1.81 -7.54
CA PHE A 44 5.73 -2.41 -7.21
C PHE A 44 5.04 -1.76 -6.01
N THR A 45 5.81 -1.28 -5.06
CA THR A 45 5.26 -0.62 -3.86
C THR A 45 4.58 0.70 -4.20
N ILE A 46 5.07 1.44 -5.19
CA ILE A 46 4.63 2.82 -5.47
C ILE A 46 3.79 2.90 -6.74
N VAL A 47 4.38 2.62 -7.89
CA VAL A 47 3.83 3.01 -9.19
C VAL A 47 2.47 2.36 -9.50
N PRO A 48 2.32 1.04 -9.42
CA PRO A 48 1.04 0.40 -9.73
C PRO A 48 -0.08 0.79 -8.76
N LYS A 49 0.26 1.09 -7.50
CA LYS A 49 -0.72 1.44 -6.48
C LYS A 49 -1.28 2.85 -6.67
N ILE A 50 -0.42 3.82 -6.97
CA ILE A 50 -0.86 5.18 -7.28
C ILE A 50 -1.72 5.16 -8.55
N ALA A 51 -1.27 4.47 -9.59
CA ALA A 51 -2.03 4.36 -10.82
C ALA A 51 -3.41 3.71 -10.58
N ALA A 52 -3.45 2.60 -9.85
CA ALA A 52 -4.71 1.91 -9.57
C ALA A 52 -5.64 2.75 -8.68
N LEU A 53 -5.11 3.46 -7.66
CA LEU A 53 -5.93 4.36 -6.84
C LEU A 53 -6.51 5.52 -7.69
N THR A 54 -5.74 6.07 -8.60
CA THR A 54 -6.22 7.11 -9.53
C THR A 54 -7.37 6.58 -10.39
N VAL A 55 -7.25 5.34 -10.89
CA VAL A 55 -8.33 4.67 -11.63
C VAL A 55 -9.54 4.44 -10.74
N PHE A 56 -9.35 4.02 -9.47
CA PHE A 56 -10.43 3.88 -8.50
C PHE A 56 -11.23 5.18 -8.34
N ILE A 57 -10.53 6.28 -8.11
CA ILE A 57 -11.16 7.59 -7.94
C ILE A 57 -11.95 7.97 -9.19
N ARG A 58 -11.33 7.90 -10.36
CA ARG A 58 -11.99 8.28 -11.61
C ARG A 58 -13.17 7.38 -11.94
N PHE A 59 -13.04 6.08 -11.71
CA PHE A 59 -14.10 5.11 -11.98
C PHE A 59 -15.30 5.32 -11.07
N LEU A 60 -15.11 5.53 -9.78
CA LEU A 60 -16.22 5.67 -8.83
C LEU A 60 -16.87 7.05 -8.87
N TYR A 61 -16.06 8.11 -8.95
CA TYR A 61 -16.54 9.47 -8.75
C TYR A 61 -16.95 10.20 -10.03
N VAL A 62 -16.64 9.67 -11.22
CA VAL A 62 -17.09 10.30 -12.47
C VAL A 62 -18.39 9.65 -12.96
N PRO A 63 -18.41 8.36 -13.37
CA PRO A 63 -19.65 7.76 -13.87
C PRO A 63 -20.59 7.20 -12.79
N PHE A 64 -20.08 6.82 -11.59
CA PHE A 64 -20.85 6.05 -10.61
C PHE A 64 -21.09 6.78 -9.28
N ILE A 65 -20.89 8.08 -9.23
CA ILE A 65 -21.17 8.86 -8.01
C ILE A 65 -22.64 8.78 -7.60
N GLY A 66 -23.57 8.70 -8.54
CA GLY A 66 -25.00 8.53 -8.28
C GLY A 66 -25.38 7.15 -7.72
N MET A 67 -24.42 6.21 -7.65
CA MET A 67 -24.61 4.86 -7.12
C MET A 67 -23.74 4.60 -5.89
N ILE A 68 -23.46 5.64 -5.11
CA ILE A 68 -22.58 5.57 -3.94
C ILE A 68 -23.05 4.56 -2.91
N ASP A 69 -24.35 4.44 -2.67
CA ASP A 69 -24.93 3.51 -1.70
C ASP A 69 -24.64 2.06 -2.03
N GLN A 70 -24.45 1.74 -3.31
CA GLN A 70 -24.20 0.38 -3.78
C GLN A 70 -22.73 -0.02 -3.65
N TRP A 71 -21.78 0.86 -3.99
CA TRP A 71 -20.36 0.52 -3.98
C TRP A 71 -19.62 0.91 -2.69
N ASN A 72 -20.13 1.87 -1.93
CA ASN A 72 -19.45 2.39 -0.74
C ASN A 72 -19.24 1.31 0.33
N SER A 73 -20.24 0.47 0.59
CA SER A 73 -20.12 -0.63 1.56
C SER A 73 -18.99 -1.59 1.22
N ILE A 74 -18.73 -1.83 -0.06
CA ILE A 74 -17.63 -2.67 -0.52
C ILE A 74 -16.29 -1.99 -0.21
N ILE A 75 -16.15 -0.69 -0.50
CA ILE A 75 -14.92 0.06 -0.22
C ILE A 75 -14.65 0.14 1.28
N VAL A 76 -15.67 0.37 2.11
CA VAL A 76 -15.56 0.34 3.58
C VAL A 76 -15.03 -1.00 4.06
N PHE A 77 -15.59 -2.11 3.56
CA PHE A 77 -15.11 -3.45 3.91
C PHE A 77 -13.64 -3.66 3.52
N LEU A 78 -13.28 -3.33 2.26
CA LEU A 78 -11.90 -3.44 1.77
C LEU A 78 -10.93 -2.58 2.61
N ALA A 79 -11.33 -1.36 2.97
CA ALA A 79 -10.52 -0.45 3.78
C ALA A 79 -10.25 -1.03 5.18
N ILE A 80 -11.31 -1.38 5.91
CA ILE A 80 -11.21 -1.89 7.29
C ILE A 80 -10.42 -3.21 7.31
N ALA A 81 -10.77 -4.16 6.43
CA ALA A 81 -10.10 -5.44 6.34
C ALA A 81 -8.61 -5.29 6.03
N SER A 82 -8.25 -4.37 5.12
CA SER A 82 -6.84 -4.11 4.75
C SER A 82 -6.07 -3.45 5.89
N MET A 83 -6.65 -2.49 6.61
CA MET A 83 -6.00 -1.85 7.76
C MET A 83 -5.70 -2.87 8.85
N ILE A 84 -6.70 -3.67 9.25
CA ILE A 84 -6.55 -4.63 10.36
C ILE A 84 -5.58 -5.75 9.95
N PHE A 85 -5.85 -6.41 8.82
CA PHE A 85 -5.04 -7.56 8.40
C PHE A 85 -3.60 -7.15 8.09
N GLY A 86 -3.38 -6.04 7.37
CA GLY A 86 -2.05 -5.55 7.04
C GLY A 86 -1.23 -5.23 8.29
N ALA A 87 -1.82 -4.56 9.28
CA ALA A 87 -1.15 -4.23 10.53
C ALA A 87 -0.79 -5.49 11.34
N VAL A 88 -1.76 -6.39 11.55
CA VAL A 88 -1.53 -7.62 12.35
C VAL A 88 -0.50 -8.53 11.68
N ALA A 89 -0.61 -8.74 10.36
CA ALA A 89 0.30 -9.60 9.64
C ALA A 89 1.73 -9.03 9.56
N ALA A 90 1.90 -7.70 9.59
CA ALA A 90 3.21 -7.05 9.60
C ALA A 90 4.02 -7.38 10.88
N ILE A 91 3.35 -7.49 12.04
CA ILE A 91 4.01 -7.70 13.33
C ILE A 91 4.84 -9.00 13.37
N GLY A 92 4.36 -10.05 12.71
CA GLY A 92 5.00 -11.37 12.71
C GLY A 92 6.11 -11.55 11.66
N GLN A 93 6.48 -10.51 10.91
CA GLN A 93 7.44 -10.65 9.82
C GLN A 93 8.89 -10.56 10.30
N THR A 94 9.76 -11.35 9.68
CA THR A 94 11.22 -11.33 9.90
C THR A 94 11.98 -10.80 8.67
N ASN A 95 11.33 -10.81 7.50
CA ASN A 95 11.86 -10.28 6.25
C ASN A 95 11.36 -8.85 6.01
N LEU A 96 12.29 -7.91 5.72
CA LEU A 96 11.97 -6.49 5.49
C LEU A 96 11.04 -6.26 4.31
N LYS A 97 11.22 -7.00 3.21
CA LYS A 97 10.37 -6.86 2.03
C LYS A 97 8.94 -7.33 2.30
N ARG A 98 8.77 -8.43 3.07
CA ARG A 98 7.45 -8.89 3.51
C ARG A 98 6.80 -7.91 4.47
N LEU A 99 7.58 -7.36 5.40
CA LEU A 99 7.11 -6.30 6.30
C LEU A 99 6.54 -5.12 5.52
N ILE A 100 7.30 -4.62 4.52
CA ILE A 100 6.87 -3.52 3.65
C ILE A 100 5.62 -3.92 2.85
N ALA A 101 5.52 -5.15 2.38
CA ALA A 101 4.33 -5.62 1.67
C ALA A 101 3.08 -5.54 2.54
N TYR A 102 3.11 -6.07 3.76
CA TYR A 102 1.98 -6.00 4.69
C TYR A 102 1.68 -4.56 5.16
N SER A 103 2.72 -3.78 5.44
CA SER A 103 2.57 -2.34 5.70
C SER A 103 1.86 -1.64 4.54
N SER A 104 2.26 -1.93 3.31
CA SER A 104 1.64 -1.34 2.12
C SER A 104 0.18 -1.74 1.93
N ILE A 105 -0.24 -2.96 2.35
CA ILE A 105 -1.64 -3.38 2.37
C ILE A 105 -2.44 -2.51 3.35
N SER A 106 -1.91 -2.29 4.55
CA SER A 106 -2.53 -1.41 5.55
C SER A 106 -2.64 0.03 5.04
N HIS A 107 -1.59 0.56 4.43
CA HIS A 107 -1.60 1.91 3.85
C HIS A 107 -2.63 2.07 2.73
N MET A 108 -2.86 1.05 1.90
CA MET A 108 -3.94 1.08 0.91
C MET A 108 -5.31 1.11 1.58
N GLY A 109 -5.47 0.45 2.73
CA GLY A 109 -6.69 0.55 3.54
C GLY A 109 -6.97 1.99 3.99
N TYR A 110 -5.97 2.72 4.47
CA TYR A 110 -6.12 4.14 4.84
C TYR A 110 -6.45 5.02 3.64
N ALA A 111 -5.81 4.80 2.49
CA ALA A 111 -6.13 5.53 1.27
C ALA A 111 -7.58 5.28 0.80
N LEU A 112 -8.07 4.03 0.88
CA LEU A 112 -9.44 3.70 0.56
C LEU A 112 -10.44 4.32 1.55
N ALA A 113 -10.10 4.43 2.84
CA ALA A 113 -10.97 5.04 3.85
C ALA A 113 -11.31 6.50 3.49
N GLY A 114 -10.41 7.26 2.91
CA GLY A 114 -10.72 8.60 2.40
C GLY A 114 -11.78 8.59 1.30
N LEU A 115 -11.81 7.55 0.46
CA LEU A 115 -12.79 7.43 -0.61
C LEU A 115 -14.19 7.05 -0.11
N THR A 116 -14.32 6.48 1.08
CA THR A 116 -15.64 6.09 1.63
C THR A 116 -16.53 7.29 1.98
N THR A 117 -15.97 8.47 2.11
CA THR A 117 -16.73 9.67 2.47
C THR A 117 -17.65 10.18 1.36
N GLY A 118 -17.43 9.79 0.11
CA GLY A 118 -18.19 10.26 -1.04
C GLY A 118 -18.02 11.74 -1.37
N THR A 119 -17.01 12.41 -0.80
CA THR A 119 -16.81 13.85 -0.90
C THR A 119 -15.50 14.22 -1.60
N ASN A 120 -15.42 15.43 -2.15
CA ASN A 120 -14.18 15.97 -2.72
C ASN A 120 -13.05 16.07 -1.67
N LEU A 121 -13.39 16.36 -0.41
CA LEU A 121 -12.42 16.40 0.68
C LEU A 121 -11.82 15.01 0.95
N GLY A 122 -12.62 13.96 0.87
CA GLY A 122 -12.13 12.59 0.99
C GLY A 122 -11.19 12.18 -0.14
N ILE A 123 -11.48 12.59 -1.37
CA ILE A 123 -10.56 12.39 -2.50
C ILE A 123 -9.24 13.12 -2.25
N GLN A 124 -9.28 14.39 -1.86
CA GLN A 124 -8.08 15.17 -1.55
C GLN A 124 -7.25 14.52 -0.44
N SER A 125 -7.91 14.04 0.62
CA SER A 125 -7.26 13.33 1.72
C SER A 125 -6.56 12.07 1.24
N SER A 126 -7.20 11.26 0.40
CA SER A 126 -6.61 10.05 -0.18
C SER A 126 -5.40 10.36 -1.06
N VAL A 127 -5.49 11.40 -1.90
CA VAL A 127 -4.37 11.82 -2.77
C VAL A 127 -3.21 12.36 -1.95
N THR A 128 -3.48 13.18 -0.93
CA THR A 128 -2.45 13.70 -0.01
C THR A 128 -1.77 12.55 0.73
N TYR A 129 -2.55 11.61 1.24
CA TYR A 129 -2.02 10.41 1.90
C TYR A 129 -1.08 9.62 0.99
N MET A 130 -1.48 9.38 -0.26
CA MET A 130 -0.64 8.67 -1.23
C MET A 130 0.61 9.43 -1.62
N SER A 131 0.58 10.76 -1.60
CA SER A 131 1.77 11.58 -1.83
C SER A 131 2.79 11.43 -0.70
N ILE A 132 2.32 11.41 0.56
CA ILE A 132 3.16 11.14 1.74
C ILE A 132 3.72 9.72 1.68
N TYR A 133 2.87 8.74 1.38
CA TYR A 133 3.25 7.33 1.22
C TYR A 133 4.35 7.14 0.17
N LEU A 134 4.28 7.85 -0.95
CA LEU A 134 5.30 7.84 -1.99
C LEU A 134 6.65 8.32 -1.45
N VAL A 135 6.67 9.49 -0.81
CA VAL A 135 7.92 10.08 -0.27
C VAL A 135 8.53 9.17 0.80
N MET A 136 7.69 8.64 1.70
CA MET A 136 8.10 7.72 2.76
C MET A 136 8.76 6.46 2.19
N ASN A 137 8.13 5.81 1.21
CA ASN A 137 8.69 4.61 0.59
C ASN A 137 9.97 4.89 -0.20
N LEU A 138 10.03 5.98 -0.98
CA LEU A 138 11.26 6.38 -1.65
C LEU A 138 12.40 6.57 -0.65
N GLY A 139 12.17 7.31 0.43
CA GLY A 139 13.16 7.53 1.47
C GLY A 139 13.63 6.23 2.12
N PHE A 140 12.70 5.34 2.47
CA PHE A 140 13.02 4.05 3.08
C PHE A 140 13.87 3.16 2.14
N PHE A 141 13.47 3.03 0.89
CA PHE A 141 14.23 2.24 -0.08
C PHE A 141 15.60 2.87 -0.41
N CYS A 142 15.71 4.21 -0.43
CA CYS A 142 17.03 4.86 -0.54
C CYS A 142 17.93 4.44 0.62
N CYS A 143 17.44 4.42 1.84
CA CYS A 143 18.19 3.92 2.99
C CYS A 143 18.59 2.45 2.83
N LEU A 144 17.70 1.60 2.34
CA LEU A 144 17.99 0.19 2.07
C LEU A 144 19.09 0.02 1.00
N PHE A 145 19.06 0.83 -0.06
CA PHE A 145 20.12 0.78 -1.09
C PHE A 145 21.49 1.20 -0.55
N MET A 146 21.55 2.09 0.44
CA MET A 146 22.80 2.49 1.10
C MET A 146 23.35 1.38 2.02
N MET A 147 22.51 0.45 2.48
CA MET A 147 22.88 -0.65 3.38
C MET A 147 23.33 -1.91 2.63
N LYS A 148 24.00 -1.76 1.48
CA LYS A 148 24.52 -2.88 0.70
C LYS A 148 25.87 -3.34 1.29
N ARG A 149 26.03 -4.66 1.52
CA ARG A 149 27.29 -5.28 1.96
C ARG A 149 27.67 -6.42 1.02
N ASN A 150 28.86 -6.37 0.44
CA ASN A 150 29.38 -7.40 -0.49
C ASN A 150 28.39 -7.76 -1.62
N ASP A 151 27.79 -6.74 -2.25
CA ASP A 151 26.76 -6.88 -3.29
C ASP A 151 25.42 -7.54 -2.88
N LEU A 152 25.24 -7.83 -1.60
CA LEU A 152 23.99 -8.32 -1.04
C LEU A 152 23.27 -7.20 -0.29
N TYR A 153 21.95 -7.12 -0.49
CA TYR A 153 21.10 -6.21 0.27
C TYR A 153 20.68 -6.87 1.60
N PHE A 154 20.53 -6.06 2.63
CA PHE A 154 19.92 -6.53 3.88
C PHE A 154 18.45 -6.83 3.64
N GLU A 155 18.05 -8.05 3.94
CA GLU A 155 16.67 -8.52 3.74
C GLU A 155 15.97 -8.88 5.05
N LYS A 156 16.74 -9.14 6.11
CA LYS A 156 16.19 -9.50 7.43
C LYS A 156 16.14 -8.28 8.35
N ILE A 157 15.14 -8.27 9.22
CA ILE A 157 15.01 -7.22 10.26
C ILE A 157 16.22 -7.26 11.21
N ASP A 158 16.72 -8.47 11.52
CA ASP A 158 17.89 -8.65 12.37
C ASP A 158 19.17 -8.00 11.79
N ASP A 159 19.26 -7.86 10.48
CA ASP A 159 20.40 -7.19 9.82
C ASP A 159 20.49 -5.70 10.17
N LEU A 160 19.39 -5.09 10.65
CA LEU A 160 19.39 -3.71 11.15
C LEU A 160 19.96 -3.57 12.55
N SER A 161 20.25 -4.70 13.24
CA SER A 161 20.79 -4.68 14.59
C SER A 161 22.17 -3.98 14.63
N GLY A 162 22.31 -3.03 15.53
CA GLY A 162 23.54 -2.25 15.68
C GLY A 162 23.75 -1.14 14.62
N LEU A 163 22.79 -0.90 13.72
CA LEU A 163 22.87 0.14 12.70
C LEU A 163 23.15 1.53 13.32
N SER A 164 22.54 1.82 14.47
CA SER A 164 22.72 3.11 15.16
C SER A 164 24.14 3.34 15.65
N LYS A 165 24.92 2.28 15.93
CA LYS A 165 26.33 2.38 16.33
C LYS A 165 27.25 2.59 15.13
N ASN A 166 26.97 1.91 14.01
CA ASN A 166 27.84 1.93 12.84
C ASN A 166 27.50 3.09 11.88
N HIS A 167 26.21 3.40 11.71
CA HIS A 167 25.69 4.42 10.79
C HIS A 167 24.56 5.23 11.45
N PRO A 168 24.87 6.14 12.41
CA PRO A 168 23.86 6.84 13.20
C PRO A 168 22.93 7.71 12.37
N LEU A 169 23.43 8.39 11.34
CA LEU A 169 22.60 9.23 10.46
C LEU A 169 21.59 8.40 9.66
N LEU A 170 22.01 7.25 9.16
CA LEU A 170 21.13 6.36 8.40
C LEU A 170 20.05 5.75 9.31
N SER A 171 20.41 5.37 10.53
CA SER A 171 19.46 4.89 11.53
C SER A 171 18.44 5.96 11.90
N LEU A 172 18.88 7.22 12.08
CA LEU A 172 17.98 8.35 12.34
C LEU A 172 17.05 8.62 11.17
N SER A 173 17.55 8.53 9.93
CA SER A 173 16.74 8.71 8.73
C SER A 173 15.62 7.65 8.63
N ILE A 174 15.94 6.38 8.86
CA ILE A 174 14.95 5.29 8.88
C ILE A 174 13.91 5.53 9.98
N LEU A 175 14.34 5.94 11.17
CA LEU A 175 13.45 6.24 12.28
C LEU A 175 12.46 7.35 11.91
N ILE A 176 12.93 8.47 11.35
CA ILE A 176 12.07 9.60 10.94
C ILE A 176 11.08 9.18 9.84
N ILE A 177 11.49 8.30 8.93
CA ILE A 177 10.66 7.86 7.81
C ILE A 177 9.56 6.90 8.29
N LEU A 178 9.84 6.06 9.29
CA LEU A 178 8.89 5.06 9.79
C LEU A 178 7.92 5.61 10.85
N PHE A 179 8.24 6.73 11.49
CA PHE A 179 7.41 7.41 12.50
C PHE A 179 6.91 8.77 12.04
#